data_a30e866ad6de70cffb4faeb34f65767e
#
_entry.id   a30e866ad6de70cffb4faeb34f65767e
#
_cell.length_a   1.000
_cell.length_b   1.000
_cell.length_c   1.000
_cell.angle_alpha   90.00
_cell.angle_beta   90.00
_cell.angle_gamma   90.00
#
_symmetry.space_group_name_H-M   'P 1'
#
loop_
_entity.id
_entity.type
_entity.pdbx_description
1 polymer ?
#
loop_
_entity_poly.entity_id
_entity_poly.type
_entity_poly.pdbx_seq_one_letter_code
_entity_poly.pdbx_strand_id
1 'polypeptide(L)'
;NTAWLREETRACGIKIFIGSSTGDLLVDEQEALEEIFAQTCLPIAAHCEDETLVRANAAALDGGRVISDHSKIRNTEAAAKSAARTIDLARRHKHRFHLLHVSSAAECDVLRERPEWVTAEACPHHLFFDTTDYDRLGSRVQMNPALKSPEDREAVWAALHDGTIEVLATDHAPHTLEEKDQPYPRSPSGLPLSLIHI
;
A
#
# COMPACT_ATOMS: atom_id res chain seq x y z
N ASN A 1 -13.44 9.34 15.23
CA ASN A 1 -13.68 9.52 16.65
C ASN A 1 -12.96 8.40 17.41
N THR A 2 -11.77 8.67 17.92
CA THR A 2 -10.90 7.71 18.61
C THR A 2 -11.50 7.17 19.93
N ALA A 3 -12.36 7.94 20.59
CA ALA A 3 -13.03 7.50 21.82
C ALA A 3 -13.96 6.30 21.58
N TRP A 4 -14.69 6.28 20.47
CA TRP A 4 -15.54 5.14 20.10
C TRP A 4 -14.71 3.88 19.84
N LEU A 5 -13.54 4.00 19.16
CA LEU A 5 -12.67 2.89 18.85
C LEU A 5 -12.07 2.20 20.09
N ARG A 6 -11.98 2.90 21.23
CA ARG A 6 -11.53 2.30 22.50
C ARG A 6 -12.55 1.33 23.10
N GLU A 7 -13.83 1.56 22.87
CA GLU A 7 -14.93 0.81 23.44
C GLU A 7 -15.44 -0.30 22.51
N GLU A 8 -15.09 -0.25 21.21
CA GLU A 8 -15.51 -1.25 20.24
C GLU A 8 -14.71 -2.55 20.39
N THR A 9 -15.37 -3.57 20.92
CA THR A 9 -14.77 -4.88 21.20
C THR A 9 -15.01 -5.92 20.10
N ARG A 10 -15.86 -5.62 19.10
CA ARG A 10 -16.19 -6.52 17.99
C ARG A 10 -15.33 -6.32 16.74
N ALA A 11 -14.62 -5.18 16.66
CA ALA A 11 -13.69 -4.93 15.58
C ALA A 11 -12.37 -5.68 15.79
N CYS A 12 -11.84 -6.33 14.76
CA CYS A 12 -10.57 -7.04 14.83
C CYS A 12 -9.35 -6.10 14.67
N GLY A 13 -9.54 -4.91 14.12
CA GLY A 13 -8.49 -3.92 13.88
C GLY A 13 -9.03 -2.66 13.22
N ILE A 14 -8.15 -1.71 12.98
CA ILE A 14 -8.44 -0.42 12.33
C ILE A 14 -7.65 -0.38 11.04
N LYS A 15 -8.35 -0.16 9.90
CA LYS A 15 -7.73 0.14 8.62
C LYS A 15 -7.63 1.65 8.45
N ILE A 16 -6.44 2.16 8.11
CA ILE A 16 -6.22 3.56 7.71
C ILE A 16 -5.59 3.65 6.33
N PHE A 17 -5.86 4.76 5.65
CA PHE A 17 -5.24 5.09 4.37
C PHE A 17 -4.32 6.29 4.56
N ILE A 18 -3.02 6.05 4.50
CA ILE A 18 -1.98 7.07 4.53
C ILE A 18 -1.54 7.28 3.08
N GLY A 19 -2.13 8.28 2.42
CA GLY A 19 -2.03 8.44 0.97
C GLY A 19 -2.99 7.52 0.19
N SER A 20 -3.42 7.97 -0.99
CA SER A 20 -4.24 7.19 -1.92
C SER A 20 -5.55 6.64 -1.34
N SER A 21 -6.47 7.50 -0.97
CA SER A 21 -7.84 7.11 -0.64
C SER A 21 -8.81 7.49 -1.74
N THR A 22 -9.85 6.67 -1.93
CA THR A 22 -11.05 7.06 -2.66
C THR A 22 -12.01 7.74 -1.68
N GLY A 23 -12.32 9.02 -1.90
CA GLY A 23 -13.18 9.82 -1.01
C GLY A 23 -12.44 10.41 0.20
N ASP A 24 -13.16 10.64 1.28
CA ASP A 24 -12.69 11.37 2.48
C ASP A 24 -12.03 10.47 3.56
N LEU A 25 -11.45 9.32 3.15
CA LEU A 25 -10.86 8.36 4.08
C LEU A 25 -9.35 8.57 4.31
N LEU A 26 -8.76 9.57 3.65
CA LEU A 26 -7.34 9.88 3.78
C LEU A 26 -7.00 10.40 5.18
N VAL A 27 -6.02 9.78 5.82
CA VAL A 27 -5.44 10.25 7.09
C VAL A 27 -3.94 10.46 6.88
N ASP A 28 -3.53 11.67 6.57
CA ASP A 28 -2.12 12.01 6.30
C ASP A 28 -1.54 13.04 7.27
N GLU A 29 -2.39 13.69 8.05
CA GLU A 29 -1.96 14.65 9.07
C GLU A 29 -1.21 13.96 10.21
N GLN A 30 0.01 14.44 10.51
CA GLN A 30 0.88 13.83 11.54
C GLN A 30 0.19 13.76 12.90
N GLU A 31 -0.48 14.83 13.31
CA GLU A 31 -1.18 14.92 14.59
C GLU A 31 -2.31 13.91 14.70
N ALA A 32 -3.08 13.69 13.63
CA ALA A 32 -4.14 12.70 13.59
C ALA A 32 -3.59 11.26 13.69
N LEU A 33 -2.47 10.97 12.99
CA LEU A 33 -1.79 9.68 13.09
C LEU A 33 -1.25 9.45 14.51
N GLU A 34 -0.59 10.44 15.12
CA GLU A 34 -0.13 10.35 16.51
C GLU A 34 -1.28 10.03 17.46
N GLU A 35 -2.42 10.71 17.31
CA GLU A 35 -3.59 10.47 18.15
C GLU A 35 -4.15 9.05 17.97
N ILE A 36 -4.24 8.55 16.73
CA ILE A 36 -4.72 7.20 16.44
C ILE A 36 -3.80 6.16 17.10
N PHE A 37 -2.47 6.25 16.90
CA PHE A 37 -1.52 5.32 17.48
C PHE A 37 -1.44 5.39 19.01
N ALA A 38 -1.64 6.57 19.60
CA ALA A 38 -1.61 6.76 21.04
C ALA A 38 -2.88 6.28 21.74
N GLN A 39 -4.03 6.39 21.09
CA GLN A 39 -5.32 6.26 21.76
C GLN A 39 -6.05 4.94 21.52
N THR A 40 -5.78 4.22 20.43
CA THR A 40 -6.42 2.92 20.19
C THR A 40 -5.65 1.77 20.81
N CYS A 41 -6.34 0.68 21.15
CA CYS A 41 -5.74 -0.58 21.57
C CYS A 41 -5.88 -1.69 20.50
N LEU A 42 -6.63 -1.43 19.43
CA LEU A 42 -6.82 -2.37 18.33
C LEU A 42 -5.60 -2.35 17.39
N PRO A 43 -5.24 -3.47 16.77
CA PRO A 43 -4.21 -3.46 15.74
C PRO A 43 -4.54 -2.48 14.62
N ILE A 44 -3.55 -1.75 14.14
CA ILE A 44 -3.70 -0.83 13.01
C ILE A 44 -3.11 -1.50 11.77
N ALA A 45 -3.84 -1.48 10.66
CA ALA A 45 -3.36 -1.84 9.34
C ALA A 45 -3.43 -0.63 8.42
N ALA A 46 -2.37 -0.37 7.64
CA ALA A 46 -2.35 0.83 6.80
C ALA A 46 -1.85 0.59 5.37
N HIS A 47 -2.54 1.23 4.42
CA HIS A 47 -1.99 1.57 3.13
C HIS A 47 -1.04 2.74 3.30
N CYS A 48 0.20 2.62 2.83
CA CYS A 48 1.26 3.59 3.04
C CYS A 48 1.85 4.10 1.72
N GLU A 49 1.44 5.29 1.29
CA GLU A 49 2.07 6.06 0.22
C GLU A 49 2.13 7.54 0.65
N ASP A 50 3.26 8.21 0.46
CA ASP A 50 3.40 9.64 0.79
C ASP A 50 2.64 10.50 -0.22
N GLU A 51 1.50 11.05 0.19
CA GLU A 51 0.59 11.80 -0.68
C GLU A 51 1.27 13.05 -1.26
N THR A 52 2.19 13.68 -0.53
CA THR A 52 2.94 14.86 -1.00
C THR A 52 3.83 14.49 -2.18
N LEU A 53 4.54 13.36 -2.08
CA LEU A 53 5.35 12.85 -3.20
C LEU A 53 4.48 12.41 -4.37
N VAL A 54 3.41 11.70 -4.12
CA VAL A 54 2.47 11.26 -5.18
C VAL A 54 1.92 12.46 -5.96
N ARG A 55 1.50 13.52 -5.27
CA ARG A 55 1.03 14.75 -5.93
C ARG A 55 2.13 15.49 -6.68
N ALA A 56 3.31 15.59 -6.08
CA ALA A 56 4.46 16.24 -6.72
C ALA A 56 4.89 15.49 -8.00
N ASN A 57 4.99 14.16 -7.94
CA ASN A 57 5.30 13.31 -9.08
C ASN A 57 4.23 13.44 -10.19
N ALA A 58 2.96 13.46 -9.81
CA ALA A 58 1.87 13.66 -10.75
C ALA A 58 1.91 15.02 -11.43
N ALA A 59 2.28 16.07 -10.69
CA ALA A 59 2.41 17.44 -11.23
C ALA A 59 3.64 17.61 -12.14
N ALA A 60 4.70 16.82 -11.94
CA ALA A 60 5.91 16.87 -12.75
C ALA A 60 5.76 16.21 -14.14
N LEU A 61 4.67 15.46 -14.38
CA LEU A 61 4.42 14.82 -15.67
C LEU A 61 3.63 15.75 -16.58
N ASP A 62 4.28 16.21 -17.64
CA ASP A 62 3.68 17.05 -18.68
C ASP A 62 2.93 16.20 -19.72
N GLY A 63 1.78 16.70 -20.20
CA GLY A 63 1.04 16.11 -21.34
C GLY A 63 0.03 15.04 -20.96
N GLY A 64 -0.34 14.22 -21.96
CA GLY A 64 -1.27 13.10 -21.78
C GLY A 64 -0.64 11.96 -20.98
N ARG A 65 -1.29 11.56 -19.90
CA ARG A 65 -0.79 10.46 -19.04
C ARG A 65 -1.10 9.10 -19.66
N VAL A 66 -0.11 8.21 -19.57
CA VAL A 66 -0.22 6.80 -19.98
C VAL A 66 -0.07 5.89 -18.77
N ILE A 67 -0.48 4.62 -18.91
CA ILE A 67 -0.47 3.70 -17.77
C ILE A 67 0.90 3.51 -17.12
N SER A 68 1.99 3.55 -17.89
CA SER A 68 3.35 3.46 -17.35
C SER A 68 3.75 4.64 -16.45
N ASP A 69 3.01 5.75 -16.48
CA ASP A 69 3.22 6.86 -15.56
C ASP A 69 2.70 6.56 -14.15
N HIS A 70 1.83 5.56 -14.02
CA HIS A 70 1.27 5.18 -12.72
C HIS A 70 2.37 4.83 -11.71
N SER A 71 3.37 4.06 -12.11
CA SER A 71 4.51 3.70 -11.26
C SER A 71 5.50 4.84 -11.02
N LYS A 72 5.57 5.82 -11.93
CA LYS A 72 6.36 7.04 -11.71
C LYS A 72 5.69 7.97 -10.69
N ILE A 73 4.36 8.06 -10.76
CA ILE A 73 3.55 8.84 -9.80
C ILE A 73 3.62 8.21 -8.42
N ARG A 74 3.36 6.90 -8.34
CA ARG A 74 3.34 6.08 -7.11
C ARG A 74 4.62 5.27 -7.02
N ASN A 75 5.73 6.00 -6.90
CA ASN A 75 7.06 5.41 -6.96
C ASN A 75 7.48 4.73 -5.64
N THR A 76 8.60 4.05 -5.69
CA THR A 76 9.22 3.36 -4.55
C THR A 76 9.49 4.30 -3.37
N GLU A 77 9.90 5.54 -3.63
CA GLU A 77 10.19 6.53 -2.60
C GLU A 77 8.92 6.91 -1.80
N ALA A 78 7.78 7.10 -2.50
CA ALA A 78 6.52 7.42 -1.84
C ALA A 78 6.05 6.30 -0.90
N ALA A 79 6.19 5.04 -1.32
CA ALA A 79 5.86 3.88 -0.50
C ALA A 79 6.80 3.74 0.71
N ALA A 80 8.11 3.72 0.47
CA ALA A 80 9.10 3.52 1.53
C ALA A 80 9.10 4.64 2.58
N LYS A 81 8.95 5.90 2.18
CA LYS A 81 8.88 7.04 3.10
C LYS A 81 7.67 6.96 4.02
N SER A 82 6.50 6.63 3.47
CA SER A 82 5.28 6.47 4.26
C SER A 82 5.35 5.25 5.18
N ALA A 83 5.89 4.12 4.71
CA ALA A 83 6.13 2.93 5.52
C ALA A 83 7.07 3.23 6.70
N ALA A 84 8.20 3.88 6.45
CA ALA A 84 9.17 4.25 7.50
C ALA A 84 8.53 5.18 8.55
N ARG A 85 7.80 6.21 8.14
CA ARG A 85 7.05 7.11 9.02
C ARG A 85 6.08 6.35 9.92
N THR A 86 5.33 5.41 9.34
CA THR A 86 4.29 4.67 10.08
C THR A 86 4.89 3.62 11.01
N ILE A 87 5.96 2.95 10.62
CA ILE A 87 6.71 2.03 11.48
C ILE A 87 7.34 2.79 12.66
N ASP A 88 7.82 4.03 12.44
CA ASP A 88 8.33 4.88 13.54
C ASP A 88 7.21 5.26 14.52
N LEU A 89 6.00 5.58 14.05
CA LEU A 89 4.81 5.77 14.89
C LEU A 89 4.54 4.53 15.74
N ALA A 90 4.49 3.34 15.11
CA ALA A 90 4.28 2.07 15.79
C ALA A 90 5.36 1.80 16.85
N ARG A 91 6.63 2.15 16.55
CA ARG A 91 7.76 2.01 17.49
C ARG A 91 7.61 2.93 18.71
N ARG A 92 7.33 4.22 18.48
CA ARG A 92 7.20 5.22 19.56
C ARG A 92 6.04 4.93 20.50
N HIS A 93 4.89 4.50 19.95
CA HIS A 93 3.69 4.19 20.71
C HIS A 93 3.63 2.73 21.18
N LYS A 94 4.61 1.87 20.81
CA LYS A 94 4.60 0.42 21.08
C LYS A 94 3.29 -0.23 20.65
N HIS A 95 2.81 0.18 19.47
CA HIS A 95 1.50 -0.21 18.97
C HIS A 95 1.60 -1.31 17.90
N ARG A 96 0.71 -2.30 17.95
CA ARG A 96 0.62 -3.34 16.92
C ARG A 96 0.23 -2.72 15.58
N PHE A 97 1.09 -2.89 14.59
CA PHE A 97 0.91 -2.34 13.26
C PHE A 97 1.12 -3.40 12.18
N HIS A 98 0.33 -3.35 11.12
CA HIS A 98 0.44 -4.20 9.95
C HIS A 98 0.59 -3.35 8.68
N LEU A 99 1.74 -3.47 8.01
CA LEU A 99 1.99 -2.82 6.74
C LEU A 99 1.36 -3.64 5.63
N LEU A 100 0.37 -3.06 4.94
CA LEU A 100 -0.35 -3.73 3.87
C LEU A 100 0.45 -3.73 2.55
N HIS A 101 0.25 -4.76 1.74
CA HIS A 101 0.62 -4.87 0.32
C HIS A 101 1.98 -4.25 -0.04
N VAL A 102 3.06 -4.70 0.60
CA VAL A 102 4.45 -4.29 0.31
C VAL A 102 4.75 -4.48 -1.18
N SER A 103 5.36 -3.47 -1.79
CA SER A 103 5.50 -3.39 -3.25
C SER A 103 6.92 -3.12 -3.75
N SER A 104 7.89 -2.85 -2.86
CA SER A 104 9.23 -2.43 -3.26
C SER A 104 10.36 -2.95 -2.37
N ALA A 105 11.57 -2.99 -2.92
CA ALA A 105 12.81 -3.34 -2.20
C ALA A 105 13.05 -2.38 -1.01
N ALA A 106 12.83 -1.08 -1.22
CA ALA A 106 13.05 -0.08 -0.17
C ALA A 106 12.09 -0.24 1.02
N GLU A 107 10.85 -0.69 0.81
CA GLU A 107 9.94 -1.06 1.91
C GLU A 107 10.46 -2.30 2.65
N CYS A 108 10.98 -3.30 1.94
CA CYS A 108 11.58 -4.49 2.54
C CYS A 108 12.79 -4.12 3.43
N ASP A 109 13.62 -3.15 3.00
CA ASP A 109 14.75 -2.67 3.80
C ASP A 109 14.28 -1.98 5.09
N VAL A 110 13.25 -1.15 5.01
CA VAL A 110 12.62 -0.53 6.20
C VAL A 110 12.05 -1.60 7.14
N LEU A 111 11.44 -2.65 6.61
CA LEU A 111 10.86 -3.74 7.40
C LEU A 111 11.90 -4.56 8.15
N ARG A 112 13.13 -4.71 7.64
CA ARG A 112 14.21 -5.43 8.36
C ARG A 112 14.60 -4.78 9.69
N GLU A 113 14.34 -3.48 9.83
CA GLU A 113 14.61 -2.70 11.05
C GLU A 113 13.37 -2.56 11.96
N ARG A 114 12.25 -3.25 11.66
CA ARG A 114 10.98 -3.10 12.39
C ARG A 114 11.02 -3.71 13.79
N PRO A 115 10.21 -3.19 14.73
CA PRO A 115 9.95 -3.88 15.99
C PRO A 115 9.14 -5.18 15.77
N GLU A 116 9.23 -6.12 16.72
CA GLU A 116 8.56 -7.43 16.66
C GLU A 116 7.02 -7.37 16.56
N TRP A 117 6.41 -6.28 17.02
CA TRP A 117 4.95 -6.08 16.95
C TRP A 117 4.47 -5.43 15.64
N VAL A 118 5.38 -5.22 14.70
CA VAL A 118 5.06 -4.78 13.34
C VAL A 118 5.18 -5.96 12.41
N THR A 119 4.11 -6.23 11.65
CA THR A 119 4.05 -7.28 10.63
C THR A 119 3.80 -6.68 9.26
N ALA A 120 3.96 -7.46 8.20
CA ALA A 120 3.75 -7.00 6.83
C ALA A 120 3.15 -8.09 5.94
N GLU A 121 2.48 -7.67 4.87
CA GLU A 121 1.94 -8.58 3.87
C GLU A 121 2.43 -8.25 2.46
N ALA A 122 2.53 -9.28 1.62
CA ALA A 122 2.66 -9.15 0.18
C ALA A 122 1.36 -9.59 -0.50
N CYS A 123 1.11 -9.04 -1.70
CA CYS A 123 -0.01 -9.46 -2.53
C CYS A 123 0.48 -10.17 -3.79
N PRO A 124 -0.27 -11.18 -4.31
CA PRO A 124 0.14 -11.94 -5.50
C PRO A 124 0.48 -11.05 -6.69
N HIS A 125 -0.22 -9.94 -6.90
CA HIS A 125 0.05 -9.05 -8.03
C HIS A 125 1.43 -8.37 -7.95
N HIS A 126 1.96 -8.06 -6.76
CA HIS A 126 3.32 -7.54 -6.59
C HIS A 126 4.39 -8.63 -6.64
N LEU A 127 3.99 -9.90 -6.59
CA LEU A 127 4.88 -11.07 -6.76
C LEU A 127 4.95 -11.55 -8.22
N PHE A 128 3.89 -11.29 -9.02
CA PHE A 128 3.79 -11.80 -10.39
C PHE A 128 4.02 -10.74 -11.47
N PHE A 129 3.60 -9.49 -11.22
CA PHE A 129 3.66 -8.41 -12.20
C PHE A 129 4.69 -7.36 -11.81
N ASP A 130 5.24 -6.71 -12.81
CA ASP A 130 6.12 -5.56 -12.67
C ASP A 130 5.81 -4.49 -13.75
N THR A 131 6.59 -3.42 -13.80
CA THR A 131 6.35 -2.30 -14.74
C THR A 131 6.38 -2.70 -16.20
N THR A 132 7.02 -3.80 -16.57
CA THR A 132 7.07 -4.29 -17.98
C THR A 132 5.72 -4.86 -18.44
N ASP A 133 4.86 -5.27 -17.51
CA ASP A 133 3.54 -5.79 -17.82
C ASP A 133 2.54 -4.72 -18.29
N TYR A 134 2.83 -3.44 -18.08
CA TYR A 134 1.97 -2.36 -18.56
C TYR A 134 1.84 -2.33 -20.07
N ASP A 135 2.90 -2.69 -20.81
CA ASP A 135 2.87 -2.73 -22.29
C ASP A 135 1.90 -3.79 -22.82
N ARG A 136 1.77 -4.89 -22.10
CA ARG A 136 0.92 -6.04 -22.50
C ARG A 136 -0.49 -5.98 -21.92
N LEU A 137 -0.63 -5.55 -20.68
CA LEU A 137 -1.88 -5.64 -19.91
C LEU A 137 -2.57 -4.28 -19.70
N GLY A 138 -1.86 -3.19 -19.92
CA GLY A 138 -2.41 -1.84 -19.78
C GLY A 138 -2.99 -1.58 -18.39
N SER A 139 -4.13 -0.94 -18.34
CA SER A 139 -4.82 -0.61 -17.11
C SER A 139 -5.36 -1.83 -16.34
N ARG A 140 -5.37 -3.01 -16.94
CA ARG A 140 -5.82 -4.24 -16.26
C ARG A 140 -4.93 -4.61 -15.06
N VAL A 141 -3.67 -4.18 -15.06
CA VAL A 141 -2.74 -4.35 -13.92
C VAL A 141 -2.51 -3.04 -13.14
N GLN A 142 -3.39 -2.07 -13.29
CA GLN A 142 -3.38 -0.87 -12.48
C GLN A 142 -3.92 -1.16 -11.07
N MET A 143 -3.09 -0.88 -10.05
CA MET A 143 -3.45 -1.01 -8.64
C MET A 143 -2.70 0.02 -7.80
N ASN A 144 -3.05 0.13 -6.51
CA ASN A 144 -2.37 0.97 -5.52
C ASN A 144 -1.97 0.11 -4.30
N PRO A 145 -0.68 0.05 -3.95
CA PRO A 145 0.49 0.69 -4.60
C PRO A 145 0.69 0.21 -6.04
N ALA A 146 1.26 1.09 -6.88
CA ALA A 146 1.55 0.74 -8.27
C ALA A 146 2.58 -0.41 -8.36
N LEU A 147 2.57 -1.15 -9.48
CA LEU A 147 3.65 -2.07 -9.81
C LEU A 147 4.99 -1.34 -9.81
N LYS A 148 6.02 -2.02 -9.38
CA LYS A 148 7.39 -1.51 -9.35
C LYS A 148 8.27 -2.25 -10.35
N SER A 149 9.58 -2.03 -10.29
CA SER A 149 10.54 -2.67 -11.18
C SER A 149 10.59 -4.20 -11.01
N PRO A 150 11.15 -4.94 -11.99
CA PRO A 150 11.47 -6.36 -11.81
C PRO A 150 12.32 -6.64 -10.58
N GLU A 151 13.28 -5.77 -10.27
CA GLU A 151 14.16 -5.88 -9.10
C GLU A 151 13.38 -5.72 -7.79
N ASP A 152 12.41 -4.80 -7.74
CA ASP A 152 11.50 -4.64 -6.60
C ASP A 152 10.65 -5.90 -6.40
N ARG A 153 10.09 -6.48 -7.47
CA ARG A 153 9.34 -7.73 -7.41
C ARG A 153 10.17 -8.88 -6.83
N GLU A 154 11.41 -9.06 -7.30
CA GLU A 154 12.32 -10.09 -6.77
C GLU A 154 12.67 -9.83 -5.28
N ALA A 155 12.81 -8.57 -4.88
CA ALA A 155 13.05 -8.22 -3.47
C ALA A 155 11.85 -8.55 -2.57
N VAL A 156 10.62 -8.35 -3.04
CA VAL A 156 9.40 -8.75 -2.31
C VAL A 156 9.32 -10.26 -2.18
N TRP A 157 9.64 -11.03 -3.23
CA TRP A 157 9.78 -12.49 -3.17
C TRP A 157 10.81 -12.93 -2.14
N ALA A 158 12.01 -12.32 -2.15
CA ALA A 158 13.07 -12.64 -1.21
C ALA A 158 12.64 -12.35 0.24
N ALA A 159 11.95 -11.22 0.48
CA ALA A 159 11.44 -10.83 1.79
C ALA A 159 10.34 -11.78 2.32
N LEU A 160 9.53 -12.37 1.43
CA LEU A 160 8.55 -13.40 1.80
C LEU A 160 9.26 -14.70 2.17
N HIS A 161 10.34 -15.07 1.46
CA HIS A 161 11.11 -16.29 1.74
C HIS A 161 11.93 -16.21 3.01
N ASP A 162 12.50 -15.05 3.32
CA ASP A 162 13.34 -14.86 4.52
C ASP A 162 12.55 -14.51 5.79
N GLY A 163 11.22 -14.36 5.67
CA GLY A 163 10.32 -14.03 6.80
C GLY A 163 10.29 -12.55 7.17
N THR A 164 10.87 -11.67 6.35
CA THR A 164 10.69 -10.21 6.48
C THR A 164 9.22 -9.83 6.23
N ILE A 165 8.54 -10.55 5.35
CA ILE A 165 7.09 -10.46 5.13
C ILE A 165 6.48 -11.79 5.59
N GLU A 166 5.48 -11.74 6.48
CA GLU A 166 4.92 -12.95 7.11
C GLU A 166 3.57 -13.38 6.54
N VAL A 167 2.90 -12.48 5.82
CA VAL A 167 1.52 -12.69 5.36
C VAL A 167 1.43 -12.59 3.85
N LEU A 168 0.66 -13.48 3.24
CA LEU A 168 0.21 -13.37 1.87
C LEU A 168 -1.28 -13.02 1.87
N ALA A 169 -1.64 -11.85 1.34
CA ALA A 169 -3.01 -11.36 1.25
C ALA A 169 -3.37 -11.00 -0.19
N THR A 170 -4.63 -10.91 -0.52
CA THR A 170 -5.04 -10.71 -1.92
C THR A 170 -5.24 -9.26 -2.32
N ASP A 171 -5.63 -8.41 -1.39
CA ASP A 171 -6.15 -7.08 -1.69
C ASP A 171 -7.17 -7.12 -2.84
N HIS A 172 -8.13 -8.08 -2.73
CA HIS A 172 -9.14 -8.34 -3.76
C HIS A 172 -10.01 -7.09 -3.98
N ALA A 173 -9.79 -6.40 -5.08
CA ALA A 173 -10.49 -5.18 -5.47
C ALA A 173 -10.98 -5.31 -6.92
N PRO A 174 -12.08 -6.05 -7.15
CA PRO A 174 -12.56 -6.36 -8.48
C PRO A 174 -13.24 -5.14 -9.13
N HIS A 175 -13.00 -5.00 -10.43
CA HIS A 175 -13.67 -4.08 -11.33
C HIS A 175 -14.08 -4.83 -12.59
N THR A 176 -15.10 -4.35 -13.28
CA THR A 176 -15.50 -4.94 -14.55
C THR A 176 -14.42 -4.71 -15.63
N LEU A 177 -14.40 -5.55 -16.66
CA LEU A 177 -13.49 -5.36 -17.78
C LEU A 177 -13.72 -4.02 -18.48
N GLU A 178 -14.99 -3.58 -18.58
CA GLU A 178 -15.36 -2.30 -19.16
C GLU A 178 -14.76 -1.12 -18.38
N GLU A 179 -14.77 -1.16 -17.04
CA GLU A 179 -14.13 -0.16 -16.19
C GLU A 179 -12.61 -0.19 -16.35
N LYS A 180 -12.02 -1.39 -16.36
CA LYS A 180 -10.56 -1.57 -16.51
C LYS A 180 -10.03 -1.19 -17.90
N ASP A 181 -10.83 -1.29 -18.94
CA ASP A 181 -10.48 -0.92 -20.31
C ASP A 181 -10.60 0.60 -20.58
N GLN A 182 -11.01 1.39 -19.57
CA GLN A 182 -10.95 2.86 -19.68
C GLN A 182 -9.49 3.33 -19.80
N PRO A 183 -9.24 4.38 -20.61
CA PRO A 183 -7.90 4.93 -20.72
C PRO A 183 -7.43 5.53 -19.39
N TYR A 184 -6.13 5.35 -19.09
CA TYR A 184 -5.50 5.99 -17.93
C TYR A 184 -5.62 7.53 -18.00
N PRO A 185 -5.93 8.26 -16.91
CA PRO A 185 -6.08 7.79 -15.53
C PRO A 185 -7.53 7.45 -15.11
N ARG A 186 -8.47 7.27 -16.05
CA ARG A 186 -9.88 7.00 -15.72
C ARG A 186 -10.16 5.56 -15.29
N SER A 187 -9.31 4.63 -15.69
CA SER A 187 -9.40 3.25 -15.22
C SER A 187 -9.21 3.18 -13.71
N PRO A 188 -10.07 2.46 -12.97
CA PRO A 188 -9.91 2.30 -11.52
C PRO A 188 -8.72 1.41 -11.19
N SER A 189 -8.07 1.66 -10.03
CA SER A 189 -7.04 0.81 -9.46
C SER A 189 -7.66 -0.36 -8.70
N GLY A 190 -7.12 -1.55 -8.86
CA GLY A 190 -7.54 -2.78 -8.21
C GLY A 190 -7.58 -3.98 -9.15
N LEU A 191 -7.32 -5.18 -8.61
CA LEU A 191 -7.37 -6.44 -9.33
C LEU A 191 -8.29 -7.45 -8.64
N PRO A 192 -8.94 -8.33 -9.42
CA PRO A 192 -9.72 -9.44 -8.88
C PRO A 192 -8.77 -10.59 -8.49
N LEU A 193 -8.37 -10.61 -7.23
CA LEU A 193 -7.54 -11.67 -6.65
C LEU A 193 -8.30 -12.33 -5.50
N SER A 194 -8.67 -13.60 -5.67
CA SER A 194 -9.37 -14.35 -4.64
C SER A 194 -8.69 -15.69 -4.41
N LEU A 195 -8.44 -16.03 -3.16
CA LEU A 195 -7.91 -17.35 -2.76
C LEU A 195 -9.03 -18.39 -2.56
N ILE A 196 -10.29 -18.00 -2.68
CA ILE A 196 -11.44 -18.88 -2.41
C ILE A 196 -11.54 -20.06 -3.37
N HIS A 197 -10.89 -19.98 -4.52
CA HIS A 197 -10.92 -21.00 -5.57
C HIS A 197 -9.62 -21.78 -5.71
N ILE A 198 -8.73 -21.67 -4.73
CA ILE A 198 -7.48 -22.44 -4.69
C ILE A 198 -7.69 -23.77 -4.00
#